data_897d5042ea72fee095a37584cdc1b201
#
_entry.id   897d5042ea72fee095a37584cdc1b201
#
_cell.length_a   1.000
_cell.length_b   1.000
_cell.length_c   1.000
_cell.angle_alpha   90.00
_cell.angle_beta   90.00
_cell.angle_gamma   90.00
#
_symmetry.space_group_name_H-M   'P 1'
#
loop_
_entity.id
_entity.type
_entity.pdbx_description
1 polymer ?
#
loop_
_entity_poly.entity_id
_entity_poly.type
_entity_poly.pdbx_seq_one_letter_code
_entity_poly.pdbx_strand_id
1 'polypeptide(L)'
;MSTTKNKRIMIIDDDKDITNLFSIFLEYNGYIVNAYINPVEAFNNFKKNSHDLIILDLKMPRIDGMTLYHKIKEIDSNVIICFTSADINYIKQLQKGIIDIEKIVLYKPVLLKDLKNKIDWLLSRQEEVKDNKLAMMVL
;
A
#
# COMPACT_ATOMS: atom_id res chain seq x y z
N MET A 1 20.78 8.95 -5.34
CA MET A 1 20.15 7.62 -5.39
C MET A 1 18.71 7.70 -4.94
N SER A 2 17.82 7.00 -5.65
CA SER A 2 16.43 6.93 -5.24
C SER A 2 16.30 6.10 -3.96
N THR A 3 15.68 6.66 -2.90
CA THR A 3 15.40 5.95 -1.65
C THR A 3 14.35 4.84 -1.85
N THR A 4 13.67 4.82 -3.03
CA THR A 4 12.61 3.86 -3.34
C THR A 4 13.12 2.62 -4.07
N LYS A 5 14.39 2.62 -4.53
CA LYS A 5 14.96 1.48 -5.26
C LYS A 5 15.02 0.24 -4.36
N ASN A 6 14.60 -0.90 -4.90
CA ASN A 6 14.56 -2.20 -4.23
C ASN A 6 13.56 -2.29 -3.07
N LYS A 7 12.70 -1.31 -2.88
CA LYS A 7 11.61 -1.44 -1.93
C LYS A 7 10.62 -2.51 -2.39
N ARG A 8 10.04 -3.22 -1.44
CA ARG A 8 9.15 -4.36 -1.71
C ARG A 8 7.71 -3.93 -1.58
N ILE A 9 6.95 -4.15 -2.66
CA ILE A 9 5.54 -3.77 -2.74
C ILE A 9 4.71 -5.02 -2.97
N MET A 10 3.66 -5.18 -2.18
CA MET A 10 2.63 -6.19 -2.42
C MET A 10 1.41 -5.50 -3.03
N ILE A 11 0.81 -6.10 -4.05
CA ILE A 11 -0.43 -5.61 -4.66
C ILE A 11 -1.51 -6.64 -4.39
N ILE A 12 -2.64 -6.18 -3.86
CA ILE A 12 -3.81 -7.02 -3.59
C ILE A 12 -5.02 -6.38 -4.24
N ASP A 13 -5.47 -6.94 -5.35
CA ASP A 13 -6.62 -6.47 -6.11
C ASP A 13 -7.17 -7.64 -6.91
N ASP A 14 -8.48 -7.90 -6.83
CA ASP A 14 -9.10 -9.02 -7.53
C ASP A 14 -9.17 -8.84 -9.05
N ASP A 15 -8.89 -7.63 -9.57
CA ASP A 15 -8.80 -7.36 -10.99
C ASP A 15 -7.42 -7.74 -11.52
N LYS A 16 -7.36 -8.81 -12.30
CA LYS A 16 -6.11 -9.33 -12.86
C LYS A 16 -5.41 -8.33 -13.77
N ASP A 17 -6.16 -7.58 -14.56
CA ASP A 17 -5.57 -6.60 -15.48
C ASP A 17 -4.89 -5.47 -14.71
N ILE A 18 -5.51 -5.00 -13.63
CA ILE A 18 -4.94 -3.97 -12.77
C ILE A 18 -3.66 -4.49 -12.10
N THR A 19 -3.69 -5.69 -11.51
CA THR A 19 -2.53 -6.25 -10.84
C THR A 19 -1.37 -6.44 -11.80
N ASN A 20 -1.63 -6.91 -13.02
CA ASN A 20 -0.61 -7.07 -14.04
C ASN A 20 -0.01 -5.73 -14.47
N LEU A 21 -0.88 -4.75 -14.74
CA LEU A 21 -0.43 -3.42 -15.19
C LEU A 21 0.42 -2.74 -14.11
N PHE A 22 -0.04 -2.74 -12.88
CA PHE A 22 0.68 -2.12 -11.77
C PHE A 22 2.01 -2.83 -11.51
N SER A 23 2.02 -4.16 -11.59
CA SER A 23 3.25 -4.94 -11.39
C SER A 23 4.32 -4.58 -12.41
N ILE A 24 3.95 -4.58 -13.70
CA ILE A 24 4.88 -4.26 -14.78
C ILE A 24 5.43 -2.84 -14.61
N PHE A 25 4.55 -1.90 -14.34
CA PHE A 25 4.93 -0.49 -14.20
C PHE A 25 5.86 -0.27 -13.00
N LEU A 26 5.54 -0.84 -11.85
CA LEU A 26 6.32 -0.66 -10.63
C LEU A 26 7.67 -1.39 -10.72
N GLU A 27 7.71 -2.58 -11.31
CA GLU A 27 8.97 -3.28 -11.55
C GLU A 27 9.88 -2.48 -12.49
N TYR A 28 9.30 -1.89 -13.53
CA TYR A 28 10.04 -1.01 -14.43
C TYR A 28 10.66 0.19 -13.68
N ASN A 29 10.00 0.66 -12.61
CA ASN A 29 10.47 1.78 -11.81
C ASN A 29 11.39 1.35 -10.64
N GLY A 30 11.82 0.10 -10.61
CA GLY A 30 12.84 -0.37 -9.67
C GLY A 30 12.30 -1.00 -8.39
N TYR A 31 10.99 -1.19 -8.27
CA TYR A 31 10.39 -1.86 -7.12
C TYR A 31 10.42 -3.39 -7.28
N ILE A 32 10.44 -4.09 -6.16
CA ILE A 32 10.26 -5.55 -6.13
C ILE A 32 8.80 -5.79 -5.80
N VAL A 33 8.07 -6.51 -6.68
CA VAL A 33 6.61 -6.59 -6.59
C VAL A 33 6.14 -8.03 -6.48
N ASN A 34 5.22 -8.26 -5.53
CA ASN A 34 4.41 -9.47 -5.45
C ASN A 34 2.95 -9.07 -5.61
N ALA A 35 2.26 -9.66 -6.58
CA ALA A 35 0.87 -9.32 -6.88
C ALA A 35 -0.06 -10.51 -6.64
N TYR A 36 -1.19 -10.24 -6.00
CA TYR A 36 -2.18 -11.26 -5.65
C TYR A 36 -3.57 -10.80 -6.07
N ILE A 37 -4.30 -11.69 -6.73
CA ILE A 37 -5.72 -11.47 -7.04
C ILE A 37 -6.63 -12.10 -5.97
N ASN A 38 -6.07 -12.93 -5.10
CA ASN A 38 -6.77 -13.58 -4.01
C ASN A 38 -6.27 -13.01 -2.67
N PRO A 39 -7.12 -12.29 -1.93
CA PRO A 39 -6.68 -11.65 -0.69
C PRO A 39 -6.28 -12.65 0.41
N VAL A 40 -6.86 -13.84 0.42
CA VAL A 40 -6.50 -14.88 1.39
C VAL A 40 -5.08 -15.38 1.12
N GLU A 41 -4.76 -15.62 -0.15
CA GLU A 41 -3.42 -16.02 -0.56
C GLU A 41 -2.39 -14.92 -0.22
N ALA A 42 -2.74 -13.67 -0.48
CA ALA A 42 -1.90 -12.54 -0.13
C ALA A 42 -1.59 -12.51 1.37
N PHE A 43 -2.62 -12.66 2.19
CA PHE A 43 -2.46 -12.66 3.64
C PHE A 43 -1.59 -13.83 4.12
N ASN A 44 -1.78 -15.02 3.55
CA ASN A 44 -0.99 -16.19 3.92
C ASN A 44 0.50 -16.05 3.57
N ASN A 45 0.83 -15.19 2.61
CA ASN A 45 2.21 -14.93 2.19
C ASN A 45 2.79 -13.66 2.80
N PHE A 46 2.01 -12.92 3.58
CA PHE A 46 2.49 -11.72 4.25
C PHE A 46 3.10 -12.07 5.60
N LYS A 47 4.29 -11.52 5.88
CA LYS A 47 4.99 -11.69 7.15
C LYS A 47 5.54 -10.35 7.61
N LYS A 48 5.83 -10.26 8.91
CA LYS A 48 6.47 -9.07 9.46
C LYS A 48 7.77 -8.77 8.73
N ASN A 49 7.93 -7.53 8.32
CA ASN A 49 9.11 -7.03 7.58
C ASN A 49 9.28 -7.62 6.18
N SER A 50 8.25 -8.30 5.64
CA SER A 50 8.34 -8.87 4.28
C SER A 50 8.18 -7.82 3.19
N HIS A 51 7.42 -6.76 3.45
CA HIS A 51 7.11 -5.72 2.47
C HIS A 51 7.18 -4.34 3.10
N ASP A 52 7.51 -3.35 2.28
CA ASP A 52 7.57 -1.95 2.69
C ASP A 52 6.22 -1.26 2.54
N LEU A 53 5.47 -1.65 1.51
CA LEU A 53 4.18 -1.04 1.18
C LEU A 53 3.26 -2.06 0.54
N ILE A 54 1.97 -1.95 0.83
CA ILE A 54 0.93 -2.77 0.21
C ILE A 54 -0.09 -1.86 -0.47
N ILE A 55 -0.36 -2.12 -1.76
CA ILE A 55 -1.46 -1.50 -2.49
C ILE A 55 -2.66 -2.42 -2.32
N LEU A 56 -3.70 -1.93 -1.68
CA LEU A 56 -4.84 -2.75 -1.25
C LEU A 56 -6.15 -2.19 -1.78
N ASP A 57 -6.85 -2.97 -2.59
CA ASP A 57 -8.18 -2.65 -3.05
C ASP A 57 -9.18 -2.80 -1.89
N LEU A 58 -10.00 -1.78 -1.66
CA LEU A 58 -10.96 -1.80 -0.56
C LEU A 58 -12.16 -2.71 -0.81
N LYS A 59 -12.56 -2.92 -2.07
CA LYS A 59 -13.72 -3.75 -2.40
C LYS A 59 -13.31 -5.02 -3.14
N MET A 60 -13.30 -6.12 -2.41
CA MET A 60 -13.00 -7.44 -2.95
C MET A 60 -14.06 -8.44 -2.45
N PRO A 61 -14.39 -9.49 -3.26
CA PRO A 61 -15.52 -10.35 -2.93
C PRO A 61 -15.36 -11.25 -1.71
N ARG A 62 -14.15 -11.64 -1.34
CA ARG A 62 -13.93 -12.65 -0.29
C ARG A 62 -13.68 -12.06 1.09
N ILE A 63 -13.00 -10.94 1.14
CA ILE A 63 -12.69 -10.23 2.37
C ILE A 63 -12.62 -8.75 2.02
N ASP A 64 -13.28 -7.91 2.80
CA ASP A 64 -13.20 -6.48 2.53
C ASP A 64 -11.83 -5.93 2.92
N GLY A 65 -11.41 -4.87 2.20
CA GLY A 65 -10.07 -4.32 2.37
C GLY A 65 -9.79 -3.80 3.77
N MET A 66 -10.79 -3.29 4.47
CA MET A 66 -10.57 -2.78 5.84
C MET A 66 -10.32 -3.91 6.83
N THR A 67 -11.01 -5.03 6.70
CA THR A 67 -10.74 -6.21 7.52
C THR A 67 -9.31 -6.70 7.30
N LEU A 68 -8.90 -6.78 6.05
CA LEU A 68 -7.55 -7.20 5.70
C LEU A 68 -6.50 -6.19 6.20
N TYR A 69 -6.78 -4.90 6.08
CA TYR A 69 -5.93 -3.84 6.62
C TYR A 69 -5.63 -4.04 8.11
N HIS A 70 -6.66 -4.27 8.91
CA HIS A 70 -6.48 -4.46 10.34
C HIS A 70 -5.67 -5.72 10.66
N LYS A 71 -5.92 -6.81 9.94
CA LYS A 71 -5.16 -8.05 10.10
C LYS A 71 -3.68 -7.89 9.74
N ILE A 72 -3.40 -7.18 8.66
CA ILE A 72 -2.03 -6.89 8.23
C ILE A 72 -1.30 -6.05 9.28
N LYS A 73 -1.96 -5.01 9.79
CA LYS A 73 -1.37 -4.11 10.79
C LYS A 73 -1.10 -4.81 12.12
N GLU A 74 -1.84 -5.85 12.46
CA GLU A 74 -1.54 -6.68 13.62
C GLU A 74 -0.24 -7.46 13.45
N ILE A 75 0.09 -7.88 12.22
CA ILE A 75 1.33 -8.62 11.91
C ILE A 75 2.52 -7.65 11.82
N ASP A 76 2.33 -6.53 11.15
CA ASP A 76 3.38 -5.53 10.93
C ASP A 76 2.77 -4.13 10.97
N SER A 77 2.95 -3.45 12.09
CA SER A 77 2.41 -2.10 12.28
C SER A 77 3.13 -1.04 11.45
N ASN A 78 4.31 -1.36 10.93
CA ASN A 78 5.15 -0.42 10.19
C ASN A 78 4.94 -0.46 8.68
N VAL A 79 4.29 -1.51 8.14
CA VAL A 79 4.05 -1.58 6.70
C VAL A 79 3.10 -0.44 6.28
N ILE A 80 3.42 0.21 5.18
CA ILE A 80 2.58 1.28 4.64
C ILE A 80 1.45 0.64 3.83
N ILE A 81 0.22 1.11 4.03
CA ILE A 81 -0.92 0.68 3.21
C ILE A 81 -1.36 1.85 2.35
N CYS A 82 -1.44 1.61 1.04
CA CYS A 82 -2.02 2.54 0.08
C CYS A 82 -3.29 1.89 -0.48
N PHE A 83 -4.44 2.48 -0.18
CA PHE A 83 -5.73 1.94 -0.64
C PHE A 83 -6.03 2.36 -2.07
N THR A 84 -6.74 1.51 -2.80
CA THR A 84 -7.40 1.90 -4.05
C THR A 84 -8.91 1.70 -3.89
N SER A 85 -9.70 2.59 -4.47
CA SER A 85 -11.15 2.50 -4.40
C SER A 85 -11.82 3.26 -5.55
N ALA A 86 -12.95 2.72 -6.04
CA ALA A 86 -13.81 3.43 -6.98
C ALA A 86 -14.94 4.18 -6.26
N ASP A 87 -15.05 4.07 -4.95
CA ASP A 87 -16.20 4.57 -4.18
C ASP A 87 -15.78 5.69 -3.22
N ILE A 88 -15.95 6.93 -3.68
CA ILE A 88 -15.63 8.13 -2.90
C ILE A 88 -16.48 8.21 -1.62
N ASN A 89 -17.73 7.81 -1.69
CA ASN A 89 -18.62 7.88 -0.52
C ASN A 89 -18.19 6.90 0.57
N TYR A 90 -17.73 5.72 0.18
CA TYR A 90 -17.20 4.75 1.13
C TYR A 90 -15.95 5.30 1.83
N ILE A 91 -15.06 5.94 1.10
CA ILE A 91 -13.87 6.58 1.68
C ILE A 91 -14.26 7.67 2.68
N LYS A 92 -15.25 8.48 2.36
CA LYS A 92 -15.73 9.52 3.28
C LYS A 92 -16.29 8.93 4.58
N GLN A 93 -16.95 7.79 4.52
CA GLN A 93 -17.41 7.08 5.70
C GLN A 93 -16.24 6.57 6.55
N LEU A 94 -15.19 6.06 5.90
CA LEU A 94 -14.00 5.56 6.59
C LEU A 94 -13.19 6.67 7.28
N GLN A 95 -13.29 7.91 6.81
CA GLN A 95 -12.60 9.05 7.44
C GLN A 95 -12.95 9.22 8.90
N LYS A 96 -14.13 8.75 9.32
CA LYS A 96 -14.54 8.82 10.71
C LYS A 96 -13.74 7.87 11.63
N GLY A 97 -13.11 6.85 11.05
CA GLY A 97 -12.35 5.84 11.80
C GLY A 97 -10.86 5.82 11.53
N ILE A 98 -10.41 6.44 10.44
CA ILE A 98 -8.99 6.48 10.06
C ILE A 98 -8.61 7.93 9.78
N ILE A 99 -7.67 8.45 10.57
CA ILE A 99 -7.17 9.81 10.40
C ILE A 99 -6.37 9.87 9.09
N ASP A 100 -6.68 10.86 8.24
CA ASP A 100 -5.95 11.16 7.00
C ASP A 100 -6.02 10.06 5.94
N ILE A 101 -7.12 9.30 5.86
CA ILE A 101 -7.28 8.26 4.85
C ILE A 101 -7.11 8.81 3.43
N GLU A 102 -7.49 10.07 3.18
CA GLU A 102 -7.34 10.73 1.88
C GLU A 102 -5.88 10.76 1.41
N LYS A 103 -4.92 10.79 2.33
CA LYS A 103 -3.50 10.81 2.00
C LYS A 103 -2.99 9.45 1.54
N ILE A 104 -3.70 8.38 1.88
CA ILE A 104 -3.29 7.01 1.60
C ILE A 104 -4.23 6.28 0.65
N VAL A 105 -5.07 7.01 -0.08
CA VAL A 105 -6.01 6.42 -1.04
C VAL A 105 -5.76 6.95 -2.45
N LEU A 106 -5.92 6.07 -3.43
CA LEU A 106 -5.97 6.40 -4.86
C LEU A 106 -7.33 6.00 -5.40
N TYR A 107 -8.00 6.91 -6.08
CA TYR A 107 -9.32 6.65 -6.66
C TYR A 107 -9.19 6.03 -8.05
N LYS A 108 -9.92 4.96 -8.29
CA LYS A 108 -9.98 4.31 -9.60
C LYS A 108 -10.81 5.14 -10.57
N PRO A 109 -10.43 5.24 -11.86
CA PRO A 109 -9.24 4.64 -12.48
C PRO A 109 -7.95 5.37 -12.08
N VAL A 110 -6.93 4.61 -11.68
CA VAL A 110 -5.66 5.16 -11.22
C VAL A 110 -4.73 5.38 -12.40
N LEU A 111 -4.27 6.62 -12.58
CA LEU A 111 -3.23 6.92 -13.56
C LEU A 111 -1.88 6.43 -13.02
N LEU A 112 -1.07 5.83 -13.90
CA LEU A 112 0.22 5.28 -13.48
C LEU A 112 1.16 6.31 -12.88
N LYS A 113 1.14 7.54 -13.39
CA LYS A 113 1.95 8.61 -12.82
C LYS A 113 1.50 8.97 -11.40
N ASP A 114 0.20 8.93 -11.13
CA ASP A 114 -0.34 9.20 -9.80
C ASP A 114 0.00 8.08 -8.83
N LEU A 115 -0.04 6.84 -9.31
CA LEU A 115 0.40 5.68 -8.55
C LEU A 115 1.85 5.83 -8.12
N LYS A 116 2.75 6.13 -9.07
CA LYS A 116 4.17 6.32 -8.77
C LYS A 116 4.40 7.45 -7.78
N ASN A 117 3.77 8.59 -8.02
CA ASN A 117 3.94 9.77 -7.16
C ASN A 117 3.46 9.48 -5.73
N LYS A 118 2.34 8.80 -5.58
CA LYS A 118 1.80 8.45 -4.26
C LYS A 118 2.74 7.49 -3.52
N ILE A 119 3.19 6.44 -4.20
CA ILE A 119 4.07 5.44 -3.61
C ILE A 119 5.40 6.07 -3.20
N ASP A 120 6.01 6.86 -4.08
CA ASP A 120 7.29 7.52 -3.79
C ASP A 120 7.13 8.46 -2.59
N TRP A 121 6.04 9.21 -2.52
CA TRP A 121 5.77 10.11 -1.41
C TRP A 121 5.59 9.37 -0.09
N LEU A 122 4.81 8.28 -0.09
CA LEU A 122 4.57 7.49 1.11
C LEU A 122 5.86 6.85 1.64
N LEU A 123 6.67 6.29 0.75
CA LEU A 123 7.93 5.67 1.12
C LEU A 123 8.95 6.69 1.62
N SER A 124 9.00 7.87 1.02
CA SER A 124 9.86 8.98 1.46
C SER A 124 9.50 9.45 2.85
N ARG A 125 8.22 9.56 3.15
CA ARG A 125 7.76 9.96 4.49
C ARG A 125 8.13 8.94 5.56
N GLN A 126 8.07 7.65 5.24
CA GLN A 126 8.47 6.60 6.17
C GLN A 126 9.96 6.71 6.53
N GLU A 127 10.81 6.93 5.54
CA GLU A 127 12.24 7.14 5.77
C GLU A 127 12.51 8.38 6.63
N GLU A 128 11.83 9.49 6.34
CA GLU A 128 11.96 10.73 7.10
C GLU A 128 11.57 10.51 8.57
N VAL A 129 10.48 9.81 8.85
CA VAL A 129 10.04 9.52 10.20
C VAL A 129 11.06 8.65 10.93
N LYS A 130 11.63 7.65 10.28
CA LYS A 130 12.68 6.80 10.86
C LYS A 130 13.93 7.61 11.20
N ASP A 131 14.37 8.47 10.29
CA ASP A 131 15.53 9.32 10.48
C ASP A 131 15.32 10.28 11.67
N ASN A 132 14.13 10.87 11.77
CA ASN A 132 13.79 11.76 12.88
C ASN A 132 13.77 11.02 14.23
N LYS A 133 13.20 9.81 14.25
CA LYS A 133 13.21 8.98 15.45
C LYS A 133 14.63 8.64 15.88
N LEU A 134 15.48 8.27 14.93
CA LEU A 134 16.87 7.94 15.21
C LEU A 134 17.63 9.15 15.76
N ALA A 135 17.44 10.32 15.15
CA ALA A 135 18.04 11.57 15.61
C ALA A 135 17.62 11.91 17.04
N MET A 136 16.33 11.72 17.37
CA MET A 136 15.85 11.96 18.73
C MET A 136 16.42 10.98 19.76
N MET A 137 16.71 9.74 19.35
CA MET A 137 17.32 8.75 20.24
C MET A 137 18.78 9.05 20.58
N VAL A 138 19.47 9.79 19.73
CA VAL A 138 20.89 10.13 19.93
C VAL A 138 21.08 11.36 20.82
N LEU A 139 20.04 12.17 20.93
CA LEU A 139 20.04 13.35 21.79
C LEU A 139 19.77 12.99 23.25
#